data_a85e5d3ecaa18dc0f229ecec9c803335
#
_entry.id   a85e5d3ecaa18dc0f229ecec9c803335
#
_cell.length_a   1.000
_cell.length_b   1.000
_cell.length_c   1.000
_cell.angle_alpha   90.00
_cell.angle_beta   90.00
_cell.angle_gamma   90.00
#
_symmetry.space_group_name_H-M   'P 1'
#
loop_
_entity.id
_entity.type
_entity.pdbx_description
1 polymer ?
#
loop_
_entity_poly.entity_id
_entity_poly.type
_entity_poly.pdbx_seq_one_letter_code
_entity_poly.pdbx_strand_id
1 'polypeptide(L)'
;MISEIRGTARGQVPARLMDLSVGGALLHLSMPLEIGAIHDFALQIDGHTVWVQGEVKRCEPAAKGPGHELGVEFLGIDPGDQRLLQSYLGRSRRP
;
A
#
# COMPACT_ATOMS: atom_id res chain seq x y z
N MET A 1 13.57 -2.41 0.86
CA MET A 1 12.72 -3.50 1.33
C MET A 1 11.40 -3.51 0.60
N ILE A 2 11.05 -4.65 0.09
CA ILE A 2 9.83 -4.79 -0.69
C ILE A 2 8.81 -5.55 0.12
N SER A 3 7.62 -5.06 0.13
CA SER A 3 6.51 -5.75 0.74
C SER A 3 5.41 -5.89 -0.29
N GLU A 4 4.73 -7.01 -0.23
CA GLU A 4 3.57 -7.21 -1.06
C GLU A 4 2.35 -6.67 -0.35
N ILE A 5 1.49 -6.04 -1.12
CA ILE A 5 0.21 -5.58 -0.63
C ILE A 5 -0.86 -6.37 -1.35
N ARG A 6 -1.86 -6.80 -0.60
CA ARG A 6 -2.94 -7.58 -1.16
C ARG A 6 -4.25 -6.90 -0.84
N GLY A 7 -5.01 -6.63 -1.87
CA GLY A 7 -6.36 -6.15 -1.70
C GLY A 7 -7.27 -7.29 -1.29
N THR A 8 -8.28 -7.00 -0.49
CA THR A 8 -9.06 -8.06 0.13
C THR A 8 -10.54 -8.04 -0.18
N ALA A 9 -11.04 -7.02 -0.87
CA ALA A 9 -12.49 -6.87 -1.02
C ALA A 9 -13.14 -8.05 -1.71
N ARG A 10 -12.51 -8.60 -2.74
CA ARG A 10 -13.05 -9.69 -3.55
C ARG A 10 -11.99 -10.71 -3.84
N GLY A 11 -11.16 -10.99 -2.88
CA GLY A 11 -10.01 -11.81 -3.08
C GLY A 11 -8.77 -10.96 -3.02
N GLN A 12 -7.64 -11.56 -3.17
CA GLN A 12 -6.36 -10.89 -2.99
C GLN A 12 -5.80 -10.49 -4.34
N VAL A 13 -5.41 -9.22 -4.44
CA VAL A 13 -4.73 -8.71 -5.62
C VAL A 13 -3.28 -8.45 -5.22
N PRO A 14 -2.34 -9.22 -5.75
CA PRO A 14 -0.93 -9.01 -5.43
C PRO A 14 -0.49 -7.63 -5.89
N ALA A 15 0.23 -6.92 -5.04
CA ALA A 15 0.74 -5.61 -5.36
C ALA A 15 2.12 -5.46 -4.76
N ARG A 16 2.96 -4.70 -5.45
CA ARG A 16 4.29 -4.39 -4.94
C ARG A 16 4.28 -3.00 -4.36
N LEU A 17 4.80 -2.89 -3.15
CA LEU A 17 4.93 -1.61 -2.49
C LEU A 17 6.13 -0.88 -3.10
N MET A 18 5.88 0.31 -3.66
CA MET A 18 6.93 1.12 -4.27
C MET A 18 7.39 2.21 -3.33
N ASP A 19 6.48 2.81 -2.60
CA ASP A 19 6.80 3.86 -1.65
C ASP A 19 5.75 3.85 -0.55
N LEU A 20 6.16 4.26 0.64
CA LEU A 20 5.29 4.19 1.80
C LEU A 20 5.50 5.41 2.69
N SER A 21 4.41 5.99 3.15
CA SER A 21 4.43 7.06 4.13
C SER A 21 3.36 6.78 5.18
N VAL A 22 3.32 7.59 6.22
CA VAL A 22 2.32 7.39 7.28
C VAL A 22 0.91 7.65 6.78
N GLY A 23 0.76 8.44 5.72
CA GLY A 23 -0.56 8.80 5.20
C GLY A 23 -0.97 8.06 3.95
N GLY A 24 -0.09 7.27 3.35
CA GLY A 24 -0.45 6.58 2.11
C GLY A 24 0.67 5.77 1.54
N ALA A 25 0.41 5.22 0.35
CA ALA A 25 1.37 4.36 -0.31
C ALA A 25 1.27 4.49 -1.82
N LEU A 26 2.37 4.21 -2.49
CA LEU A 26 2.41 4.04 -3.94
C LEU A 26 2.61 2.57 -4.23
N LEU A 27 1.73 1.99 -5.04
CA LEU A 27 1.70 0.56 -5.30
C LEU A 27 1.82 0.29 -6.78
N HIS A 28 2.37 -0.87 -7.12
CA HIS A 28 2.37 -1.38 -8.48
C HIS A 28 1.51 -2.64 -8.53
N LEU A 29 0.51 -2.63 -9.41
CA LEU A 29 -0.40 -3.75 -9.61
C LEU A 29 -0.41 -4.14 -11.09
N SER A 30 -0.77 -5.41 -11.34
CA SER A 30 -0.94 -5.88 -12.72
C SER A 30 -2.23 -5.38 -13.36
N MET A 31 -3.18 -4.92 -12.56
CA MET A 31 -4.47 -4.45 -13.04
C MET A 31 -4.81 -3.11 -12.39
N PRO A 32 -5.64 -2.28 -13.07
CA PRO A 32 -6.04 -1.02 -12.48
C PRO A 32 -7.10 -1.22 -11.41
N LEU A 33 -7.19 -0.26 -10.49
CA LEU A 33 -8.29 -0.14 -9.56
C LEU A 33 -8.98 1.20 -9.80
N GLU A 34 -10.25 1.25 -9.45
CA GLU A 34 -11.07 2.42 -9.72
C GLU A 34 -10.70 3.54 -8.75
N ILE A 35 -10.53 4.76 -9.27
CA ILE A 35 -10.28 5.93 -8.44
C ILE A 35 -11.50 6.18 -7.58
N GLY A 36 -11.28 6.42 -6.28
CA GLY A 36 -12.33 6.61 -5.30
C GLY A 36 -12.74 5.32 -4.60
N ALA A 37 -12.32 4.17 -5.11
CA ALA A 37 -12.64 2.90 -4.46
C ALA A 37 -11.87 2.76 -3.16
N ILE A 38 -12.51 2.13 -2.18
CA ILE A 38 -11.93 1.92 -0.85
C ILE A 38 -11.74 0.42 -0.68
N HIS A 39 -10.53 0.03 -0.31
CA HIS A 39 -10.18 -1.36 -0.10
C HIS A 39 -9.40 -1.52 1.19
N ASP A 40 -9.39 -2.75 1.70
CA ASP A 40 -8.51 -3.12 2.79
C ASP A 40 -7.23 -3.69 2.19
N PHE A 41 -6.10 -3.12 2.58
CA PHE A 41 -4.80 -3.54 2.09
C PHE A 41 -4.01 -4.21 3.21
N ALA A 42 -3.42 -5.34 2.88
CA ALA A 42 -2.51 -6.02 3.80
C ALA A 42 -1.08 -5.69 3.38
N LEU A 43 -0.40 -4.92 4.20
CA LEU A 43 0.98 -4.53 3.95
C LEU A 43 1.91 -5.50 4.66
N GLN A 44 2.86 -6.07 3.93
CA GLN A 44 3.88 -6.93 4.53
C GLN A 44 5.08 -6.05 4.87
N ILE A 45 5.29 -5.80 6.15
CA ILE A 45 6.33 -4.91 6.63
C ILE A 45 7.17 -5.64 7.68
N ASP A 46 8.43 -5.90 7.37
CA ASP A 46 9.37 -6.56 8.28
C ASP A 46 8.80 -7.86 8.84
N GLY A 47 8.16 -8.67 7.99
CA GLY A 47 7.59 -9.94 8.42
C GLY A 47 6.27 -9.81 9.16
N HIS A 48 5.75 -8.62 9.30
CA HIS A 48 4.45 -8.38 9.93
C HIS A 48 3.43 -7.98 8.89
N THR A 49 2.18 -8.35 9.11
CA THR A 49 1.07 -7.91 8.26
C THR A 49 0.38 -6.74 8.95
N VAL A 50 0.32 -5.62 8.24
CA VAL A 50 -0.36 -4.41 8.70
C VAL A 50 -1.57 -4.20 7.81
N TRP A 51 -2.75 -4.11 8.40
CA TRP A 51 -3.98 -3.88 7.66
C TRP A 51 -4.33 -2.41 7.68
N VAL A 52 -4.54 -1.85 6.49
CA VAL A 52 -4.95 -0.45 6.35
C VAL A 52 -6.14 -0.38 5.42
N GLN A 53 -7.07 0.52 5.75
CA GLN A 53 -8.13 0.87 4.83
C GLN A 53 -7.66 2.05 4.01
N GLY A 54 -7.72 1.93 2.69
CA GLY A 54 -7.21 2.97 1.82
C GLY A 54 -8.15 3.30 0.68
N GLU A 55 -8.07 4.53 0.23
CA GLU A 55 -8.83 5.01 -0.92
C GLU A 55 -7.87 5.22 -2.09
N VAL A 56 -8.25 4.73 -3.27
CA VAL A 56 -7.47 4.92 -4.49
C VAL A 56 -7.64 6.36 -4.94
N LYS A 57 -6.55 7.11 -4.92
CA LYS A 57 -6.55 8.52 -5.31
C LYS A 57 -6.03 8.71 -6.72
N ARG A 58 -5.20 7.80 -7.19
CA ARG A 58 -4.57 7.91 -8.50
C ARG A 58 -4.33 6.51 -9.05
N CYS A 59 -4.52 6.36 -10.35
CA CYS A 59 -4.24 5.11 -11.03
C CYS A 59 -3.76 5.44 -12.43
N GLU A 60 -2.51 5.10 -12.73
CA GLU A 60 -1.87 5.44 -13.99
C GLU A 60 -1.12 4.23 -14.52
N PRO A 61 -0.92 4.15 -15.84
CA PRO A 61 -0.03 3.12 -16.38
C PRO A 61 1.35 3.25 -15.74
N ALA A 62 2.00 2.12 -15.53
CA ALA A 62 3.35 2.13 -14.96
C ALA A 62 4.29 2.90 -15.87
N ALA A 63 5.25 3.60 -15.27
CA ALA A 63 6.22 4.38 -16.04
C ALA A 63 7.08 3.49 -16.93
N LYS A 64 7.36 2.27 -16.48
CA LYS A 64 8.14 1.30 -17.23
C LYS A 64 7.48 -0.05 -17.14
N GLY A 65 7.38 -0.73 -18.28
CA GLY A 65 6.85 -2.07 -18.32
C GLY A 65 5.34 -2.13 -18.10
N PRO A 66 4.81 -3.34 -17.93
CA PRO A 66 3.37 -3.53 -17.79
C PRO A 66 2.89 -3.14 -16.39
N GLY A 67 1.57 -3.01 -16.26
CA GLY A 67 0.95 -2.78 -14.97
C GLY A 67 0.59 -1.33 -14.75
N HIS A 68 0.19 -1.05 -13.52
CA HIS A 68 -0.32 0.26 -13.13
C HIS A 68 0.29 0.70 -11.81
N GLU A 69 0.42 2.01 -11.64
CA GLU A 69 0.86 2.61 -10.38
C GLU A 69 -0.34 3.27 -9.73
N LEU A 70 -0.55 2.94 -8.47
CA LEU A 70 -1.66 3.45 -7.69
C LEU A 70 -1.16 4.30 -6.56
N GLY A 71 -1.76 5.49 -6.41
CA GLY A 71 -1.60 6.28 -5.19
C GLY A 71 -2.78 6.00 -4.29
N VAL A 72 -2.52 5.60 -3.05
CA VAL A 72 -3.53 5.24 -2.07
C VAL A 72 -3.38 6.12 -0.85
N GLU A 73 -4.47 6.70 -0.38
CA GLU A 73 -4.52 7.44 0.86
C GLU A 73 -5.08 6.55 1.96
N PHE A 74 -4.42 6.49 3.10
CA PHE A 74 -4.90 5.67 4.21
C PHE A 74 -6.03 6.40 4.92
N LEU A 75 -7.16 5.70 5.09
CA LEU A 75 -8.32 6.25 5.77
C LEU A 75 -8.41 5.77 7.22
N GLY A 76 -7.91 4.57 7.49
CA GLY A 76 -7.95 4.03 8.82
C GLY A 76 -6.94 2.92 8.99
N ILE A 77 -6.36 2.89 10.18
CA ILE A 77 -5.36 1.89 10.53
C ILE A 77 -5.45 1.65 12.03
N ASP A 78 -5.33 0.40 12.43
CA ASP A 78 -5.33 0.05 13.85
C ASP A 78 -4.16 0.74 14.56
N PRO A 79 -4.38 1.29 15.77
CA PRO A 79 -3.30 2.01 16.47
C PRO A 79 -2.03 1.19 16.68
N GLY A 80 -2.15 -0.10 16.93
CA GLY A 80 -0.97 -0.95 17.05
C GLY A 80 -0.22 -1.08 15.75
N ASP A 81 -0.94 -1.25 14.66
CA ASP A 81 -0.36 -1.32 13.34
C ASP A 81 0.23 0.03 12.92
N GLN A 82 -0.40 1.12 13.33
CA GLN A 82 0.14 2.44 13.04
C GLN A 82 1.50 2.66 13.71
N ARG A 83 1.65 2.20 14.94
CA ARG A 83 2.95 2.29 15.60
C ARG A 83 4.01 1.46 14.89
N LEU A 84 3.63 0.27 14.42
CA LEU A 84 4.53 -0.57 13.67
C LEU A 84 4.97 0.10 12.38
N LEU A 85 4.02 0.70 11.67
CA LEU A 85 4.29 1.42 10.43
C LEU A 85 5.23 2.60 10.68
N GLN A 86 4.97 3.39 11.71
CA GLN A 86 5.81 4.53 12.05
C GLN A 86 7.22 4.09 12.42
N SER A 87 7.34 2.99 13.15
CA SER A 87 8.64 2.44 13.51
C SER A 87 9.42 2.03 12.27
N TYR A 88 8.76 1.36 11.34
CA TYR A 88 9.39 0.97 10.08
C TYR A 88 9.86 2.18 9.29
N LEU A 89 9.01 3.19 9.16
CA LEU A 89 9.34 4.39 8.40
C LEU A 89 10.51 5.14 9.05
N GLY A 90 10.54 5.19 10.37
CA GLY A 90 11.64 5.82 11.07
C GLY A 90 12.97 5.14 10.78
N ARG A 91 12.97 3.80 10.74
CA ARG A 91 14.20 3.06 10.43
C ARG A 91 14.61 3.22 8.98
N SER A 92 13.65 3.12 8.07
CA SER A 92 13.97 3.12 6.64
C SER A 92 14.39 4.48 6.13
N ARG A 93 14.11 5.54 6.88
CA ARG A 93 14.48 6.90 6.49
C ARG A 93 15.78 7.38 7.12
N ARG A 94 16.39 6.56 7.92
CA ARG A 94 17.64 6.95 8.55
C ARG A 94 18.76 7.01 7.51
N PRO A 95 19.59 8.01 7.59
CA PRO A 95 20.74 8.11 6.67
C PRO A 95 21.71 6.98 6.87
#